data_9e116ad85b42a5de4f45177fa04971cd
#
_entry.id   9e116ad85b42a5de4f45177fa04971cd
#
_cell.length_a   1.000
_cell.length_b   1.000
_cell.length_c   1.000
_cell.angle_alpha   90.00
_cell.angle_beta   90.00
_cell.angle_gamma   90.00
#
_symmetry.space_group_name_H-M   'P 1'
#
loop_
_entity.id
_entity.type
_entity.pdbx_description
1 polymer ?
#
loop_
_entity_poly.entity_id
_entity_poly.type
_entity_poly.pdbx_seq_one_letter_code
_entity_poly.pdbx_strand_id
1 'polypeptide(L)'
;MDKTSSRRRPAARQTSFDAVELEILWKRLISVVDEAAAAFVRTCFSTLVRDGNDFAIVLTDAQGRSLAQSAMSLPGFIGCLPATVRHFLDKYPADTIKPGDVFITNDPWKGSGHVHDVTTVTPIFFEGRLVAFGAVVSHLPDIGGKLRSNSSREIYEEGLQIPLMKLLDDGKPNEVLIEMITRNIRVPEQGMGDIWAQVSACRMMADRLKGPLETVDLEALGAEVRRRSEEAMREAILALPDGVYHSTVQHDGFEEPIVIRCRLTVAGDRIDIDYAGTSAQLPRALNVVPIYVFAYTVYGLKALLCADIPNNEGSFLPITTRAPIGSLLNPTYPAASGGRSAIGHLLPGAVFKALAEVLPEKVWASGSPNSSMTMSGEYRGRRYAVVNFLNAGQGANARRPGFSALSFPANLGNTPVEMMETLAPIRVLRREIRRGSGGAGRQPGGCGIRFEYELLPDAPDAAASFLMTQLKSAPAGLAGGG
;
A
#
# COMPACT_ATOMS: atom_id res chain seq x y z
N MET A 1 -58.18 -21.90 6.44
CA MET A 1 -57.73 -20.69 5.68
C MET A 1 -56.25 -20.76 5.56
N ASP A 2 -55.83 -21.30 4.44
CA ASP A 2 -54.44 -21.59 4.10
C ASP A 2 -53.78 -20.36 3.51
N LYS A 3 -52.86 -19.75 4.21
CA LYS A 3 -52.06 -18.63 3.70
C LYS A 3 -50.82 -19.19 3.00
N THR A 4 -50.96 -19.60 1.78
CA THR A 4 -49.86 -19.86 0.88
C THR A 4 -49.09 -18.56 0.64
N SER A 5 -47.99 -18.38 1.37
CA SER A 5 -47.01 -17.32 1.09
C SER A 5 -46.36 -17.61 -0.27
N SER A 6 -46.77 -16.90 -1.29
CA SER A 6 -46.11 -16.91 -2.58
C SER A 6 -44.69 -16.36 -2.41
N ARG A 7 -43.68 -17.23 -2.31
CA ARG A 7 -42.29 -16.83 -2.49
C ARG A 7 -42.18 -16.28 -3.93
N ARG A 8 -42.13 -14.95 -4.08
CA ARG A 8 -41.75 -14.32 -5.35
C ARG A 8 -40.41 -14.93 -5.79
N ARG A 9 -40.35 -15.48 -7.00
CA ARG A 9 -39.07 -15.84 -7.62
C ARG A 9 -38.21 -14.57 -7.64
N PRO A 10 -36.93 -14.65 -7.21
CA PRO A 10 -36.04 -13.50 -7.34
C PRO A 10 -36.01 -13.07 -8.81
N ALA A 11 -36.14 -11.77 -9.04
CA ALA A 11 -35.98 -11.21 -10.37
C ALA A 11 -34.58 -11.57 -10.91
N ALA A 12 -34.47 -11.83 -12.22
CA ALA A 12 -33.17 -12.06 -12.83
C ALA A 12 -32.29 -10.84 -12.62
N ARG A 13 -31.07 -11.04 -12.10
CA ARG A 13 -30.11 -9.94 -11.90
C ARG A 13 -29.57 -9.48 -13.25
N GLN A 14 -29.29 -8.18 -13.34
CA GLN A 14 -28.72 -7.55 -14.53
C GLN A 14 -27.29 -8.08 -14.78
N THR A 15 -27.04 -8.54 -15.98
CA THR A 15 -25.73 -9.11 -16.43
C THR A 15 -25.10 -8.37 -17.59
N SER A 16 -25.82 -7.39 -18.19
CA SER A 16 -25.34 -6.53 -19.27
C SER A 16 -25.61 -5.08 -18.91
N PHE A 17 -24.69 -4.19 -19.25
CA PHE A 17 -24.69 -2.79 -18.80
C PHE A 17 -24.42 -1.89 -20.00
N ASP A 18 -25.24 -0.86 -20.17
CA ASP A 18 -24.87 0.23 -21.04
C ASP A 18 -23.77 1.11 -20.40
N ALA A 19 -23.23 2.10 -21.13
CA ALA A 19 -22.12 2.92 -20.67
C ALA A 19 -22.47 3.76 -19.43
N VAL A 20 -23.72 4.25 -19.33
CA VAL A 20 -24.16 5.09 -18.20
C VAL A 20 -24.43 4.23 -16.97
N GLU A 21 -25.11 3.11 -17.15
CA GLU A 21 -25.35 2.14 -16.08
C GLU A 21 -24.04 1.63 -15.48
N LEU A 22 -23.08 1.26 -16.34
CA LEU A 22 -21.76 0.79 -15.89
C LEU A 22 -21.05 1.85 -15.05
N GLU A 23 -21.03 3.12 -15.51
CA GLU A 23 -20.39 4.20 -14.78
C GLU A 23 -21.03 4.44 -13.41
N ILE A 24 -22.36 4.40 -13.33
CA ILE A 24 -23.09 4.54 -12.07
C ILE A 24 -22.77 3.40 -11.11
N LEU A 25 -22.82 2.16 -11.61
CA LEU A 25 -22.58 0.98 -10.78
C LEU A 25 -21.12 0.87 -10.34
N TRP A 26 -20.18 1.21 -11.22
CA TRP A 26 -18.75 1.24 -10.87
C TRP A 26 -18.46 2.29 -9.80
N LYS A 27 -18.98 3.51 -9.95
CA LYS A 27 -18.87 4.56 -8.91
C LYS A 27 -19.52 4.14 -7.60
N ARG A 28 -20.59 3.37 -7.65
CA ARG A 28 -21.23 2.82 -6.45
C ARG A 28 -20.31 1.81 -5.73
N LEU A 29 -19.60 0.94 -6.46
CA LEU A 29 -18.61 0.05 -5.85
C LEU A 29 -17.45 0.85 -5.22
N ILE A 30 -16.97 1.90 -5.88
CA ILE A 30 -15.94 2.79 -5.33
C ILE A 30 -16.45 3.49 -4.06
N SER A 31 -17.70 3.99 -4.07
CA SER A 31 -18.30 4.59 -2.87
C SER A 31 -18.37 3.63 -1.70
N VAL A 32 -18.64 2.35 -1.92
CA VAL A 32 -18.65 1.32 -0.86
C VAL A 32 -17.29 1.22 -0.17
N VAL A 33 -16.19 1.18 -0.94
CA VAL A 33 -14.84 1.10 -0.35
C VAL A 33 -14.39 2.42 0.25
N ASP A 34 -14.80 3.56 -0.29
CA ASP A 34 -14.48 4.89 0.26
C ASP A 34 -15.24 5.17 1.56
N GLU A 35 -16.51 4.76 1.68
CA GLU A 35 -17.27 4.84 2.94
C GLU A 35 -16.63 3.95 4.01
N ALA A 36 -16.19 2.74 3.65
CA ALA A 36 -15.47 1.85 4.56
C ALA A 36 -14.13 2.45 5.00
N ALA A 37 -13.38 3.09 4.09
CA ALA A 37 -12.14 3.79 4.41
C ALA A 37 -12.37 4.96 5.37
N ALA A 38 -13.38 5.77 5.12
CA ALA A 38 -13.74 6.87 5.99
C ALA A 38 -14.19 6.39 7.40
N ALA A 39 -14.88 5.25 7.47
CA ALA A 39 -15.24 4.64 8.75
C ALA A 39 -14.02 4.07 9.47
N PHE A 40 -13.12 3.40 8.74
CA PHE A 40 -11.87 2.87 9.28
C PHE A 40 -11.02 3.97 9.92
N VAL A 41 -10.77 5.06 9.19
CA VAL A 41 -10.03 6.23 9.70
C VAL A 41 -10.66 6.81 10.98
N ARG A 42 -11.99 6.84 11.08
CA ARG A 42 -12.70 7.35 12.28
C ARG A 42 -12.66 6.40 13.47
N THR A 43 -12.47 5.11 13.25
CA THR A 43 -12.56 4.07 14.30
C THR A 43 -11.21 3.48 14.68
N CYS A 44 -10.15 3.73 13.91
CA CYS A 44 -8.80 3.27 14.23
C CYS A 44 -8.21 4.04 15.43
N PHE A 45 -7.25 3.42 16.08
CA PHE A 45 -6.62 3.91 17.29
C PHE A 45 -5.29 4.61 17.01
N SER A 46 -4.55 4.13 16.01
CA SER A 46 -3.23 4.68 15.70
C SER A 46 -3.29 5.92 14.81
N THR A 47 -2.33 6.83 15.02
CA THR A 47 -2.13 8.00 14.13
C THR A 47 -1.58 7.61 12.77
N LEU A 48 -0.98 6.43 12.63
CA LEU A 48 -0.53 5.93 11.33
C LEU A 48 -1.68 5.81 10.34
N VAL A 49 -2.80 5.28 10.79
CA VAL A 49 -4.02 5.19 9.97
C VAL A 49 -4.75 6.53 9.94
N ARG A 50 -5.04 7.11 11.12
CA ARG A 50 -5.92 8.27 11.24
C ARG A 50 -5.36 9.54 10.61
N ASP A 51 -4.07 9.83 10.82
CA ASP A 51 -3.42 11.05 10.38
C ASP A 51 -2.45 10.78 9.22
N GLY A 52 -1.82 9.59 9.21
CA GLY A 52 -0.86 9.18 8.19
C GLY A 52 -1.48 8.55 6.95
N ASN A 53 -2.72 8.06 7.01
CA ASN A 53 -3.38 7.29 5.94
C ASN A 53 -2.60 6.05 5.50
N ASP A 54 -1.85 5.40 6.41
CA ASP A 54 -1.03 4.23 6.06
C ASP A 54 -1.87 2.95 6.02
N PHE A 55 -2.73 2.86 5.01
CA PHE A 55 -3.64 1.72 4.79
C PHE A 55 -4.10 1.60 3.34
N ALA A 56 -4.73 0.46 3.04
CA ALA A 56 -5.54 0.28 1.83
C ALA A 56 -6.78 -0.56 2.12
N ILE A 57 -7.84 -0.28 1.36
CA ILE A 57 -9.10 -1.03 1.37
C ILE A 57 -9.48 -1.40 -0.05
N VAL A 58 -9.80 -2.68 -0.25
CA VAL A 58 -10.14 -3.24 -1.55
C VAL A 58 -11.36 -4.16 -1.42
N LEU A 59 -12.24 -4.07 -2.39
CA LEU A 59 -13.29 -5.04 -2.66
C LEU A 59 -12.84 -5.96 -3.80
N THR A 60 -12.92 -7.27 -3.62
CA THR A 60 -12.66 -8.27 -4.66
C THR A 60 -13.91 -9.08 -4.96
N ASP A 61 -13.93 -9.75 -6.11
CA ASP A 61 -14.91 -10.80 -6.36
C ASP A 61 -14.59 -12.09 -5.58
N ALA A 62 -15.41 -13.12 -5.74
CA ALA A 62 -15.24 -14.40 -5.05
C ALA A 62 -13.97 -15.17 -5.47
N GLN A 63 -13.30 -14.78 -6.55
CA GLN A 63 -12.03 -15.33 -7.02
C GLN A 63 -10.82 -14.49 -6.57
N GLY A 64 -11.03 -13.45 -5.75
CA GLY A 64 -9.98 -12.57 -5.28
C GLY A 64 -9.48 -11.56 -6.34
N ARG A 65 -10.24 -11.31 -7.41
CA ARG A 65 -9.92 -10.31 -8.42
C ARG A 65 -10.45 -8.94 -7.99
N SER A 66 -9.63 -7.91 -8.04
CA SER A 66 -10.01 -6.56 -7.59
C SER A 66 -11.15 -5.97 -8.42
N LEU A 67 -12.17 -5.44 -7.75
CA LEU A 67 -13.31 -4.71 -8.32
C LEU A 67 -13.17 -3.21 -8.09
N ALA A 68 -12.86 -2.81 -6.86
CA ALA A 68 -12.70 -1.43 -6.46
C ALA A 68 -11.67 -1.30 -5.33
N GLN A 69 -10.94 -0.21 -5.36
CA GLN A 69 -10.00 0.20 -4.32
C GLN A 69 -10.35 1.60 -3.86
N SER A 70 -10.28 1.87 -2.55
CA SER A 70 -10.52 3.22 -2.03
C SER A 70 -9.49 4.21 -2.58
N ALA A 71 -9.97 5.41 -2.91
CA ALA A 71 -9.12 6.53 -3.33
C ALA A 71 -8.11 6.98 -2.26
N MET A 72 -8.37 6.68 -0.99
CA MET A 72 -7.47 6.94 0.14
C MET A 72 -6.34 5.91 0.28
N SER A 73 -6.40 4.80 -0.47
CA SER A 73 -5.42 3.71 -0.36
C SER A 73 -4.03 4.12 -0.83
N LEU A 74 -3.00 3.65 -0.12
CA LEU A 74 -1.61 3.88 -0.52
C LEU A 74 -1.24 3.12 -1.80
N PRO A 75 -0.43 3.74 -2.68
CA PRO A 75 0.06 3.10 -3.91
C PRO A 75 0.83 1.80 -3.67
N GLY A 76 1.56 1.68 -2.57
CA GLY A 76 2.34 0.50 -2.21
C GLY A 76 1.53 -0.78 -1.98
N PHE A 77 0.21 -0.66 -1.90
CA PHE A 77 -0.69 -1.80 -1.71
C PHE A 77 -1.48 -2.16 -2.98
N ILE A 78 -1.20 -1.51 -4.11
CA ILE A 78 -1.80 -1.86 -5.40
C ILE A 78 -1.46 -3.32 -5.75
N GLY A 79 -2.49 -4.12 -5.99
CA GLY A 79 -2.35 -5.55 -6.29
C GLY A 79 -2.03 -6.44 -5.08
N CYS A 80 -1.55 -5.89 -3.94
CA CYS A 80 -1.22 -6.68 -2.75
C CYS A 80 -2.45 -7.39 -2.18
N LEU A 81 -3.52 -6.65 -1.87
CA LEU A 81 -4.72 -7.21 -1.25
C LEU A 81 -5.40 -8.29 -2.10
N PRO A 82 -5.61 -8.11 -3.42
CA PRO A 82 -6.13 -9.18 -4.27
C PRO A 82 -5.26 -10.44 -4.26
N ALA A 83 -3.93 -10.28 -4.27
CA ALA A 83 -3.01 -11.41 -4.17
C ALA A 83 -3.12 -12.12 -2.82
N THR A 84 -3.24 -11.37 -1.72
CA THR A 84 -3.44 -11.92 -0.36
C THR A 84 -4.75 -12.71 -0.27
N VAL A 85 -5.84 -12.21 -0.86
CA VAL A 85 -7.13 -12.94 -0.93
C VAL A 85 -6.95 -14.27 -1.65
N ARG A 86 -6.23 -14.29 -2.79
CA ARG A 86 -5.94 -15.55 -3.52
C ARG A 86 -5.10 -16.52 -2.68
N HIS A 87 -4.10 -16.04 -1.92
CA HIS A 87 -3.35 -16.90 -1.01
C HIS A 87 -4.22 -17.50 0.11
N PHE A 88 -5.25 -16.77 0.57
CA PHE A 88 -6.24 -17.36 1.48
C PHE A 88 -7.11 -18.40 0.80
N LEU A 89 -7.55 -18.16 -0.43
CA LEU A 89 -8.32 -19.12 -1.22
C LEU A 89 -7.53 -20.39 -1.53
N ASP A 90 -6.22 -20.29 -1.78
CA ASP A 90 -5.32 -21.44 -1.97
C ASP A 90 -5.23 -22.30 -0.70
N LYS A 91 -5.24 -21.69 0.47
CA LYS A 91 -5.17 -22.39 1.76
C LYS A 91 -6.53 -22.86 2.27
N TYR A 92 -7.57 -22.06 2.04
CA TYR A 92 -8.94 -22.30 2.48
C TYR A 92 -9.86 -22.29 1.24
N PRO A 93 -10.14 -23.45 0.63
CA PRO A 93 -11.02 -23.52 -0.52
C PRO A 93 -12.39 -22.88 -0.27
N ALA A 94 -12.96 -22.27 -1.29
CA ALA A 94 -14.17 -21.42 -1.16
C ALA A 94 -15.37 -22.14 -0.53
N ASP A 95 -15.50 -23.45 -0.72
CA ASP A 95 -16.54 -24.30 -0.12
C ASP A 95 -16.33 -24.56 1.39
N THR A 96 -15.15 -24.28 1.92
CA THR A 96 -14.82 -24.40 3.35
C THR A 96 -14.99 -23.07 4.13
N ILE A 97 -15.16 -21.97 3.40
CA ILE A 97 -15.29 -20.62 3.98
C ILE A 97 -16.71 -20.39 4.47
N LYS A 98 -16.84 -19.82 5.67
CA LYS A 98 -18.13 -19.56 6.31
C LYS A 98 -18.43 -18.06 6.43
N PRO A 99 -19.69 -17.65 6.54
CA PRO A 99 -20.08 -16.23 6.64
C PRO A 99 -19.46 -15.46 7.82
N GLY A 100 -19.12 -16.15 8.90
CA GLY A 100 -18.50 -15.54 10.09
C GLY A 100 -16.98 -15.55 10.10
N ASP A 101 -16.33 -16.08 9.08
CA ASP A 101 -14.87 -16.15 9.02
C ASP A 101 -14.26 -14.75 8.87
N VAL A 102 -13.10 -14.56 9.48
CA VAL A 102 -12.20 -13.44 9.22
C VAL A 102 -10.79 -14.00 9.17
N PHE A 103 -10.11 -13.74 8.09
CA PHE A 103 -8.72 -14.15 7.89
C PHE A 103 -7.77 -13.02 8.27
N ILE A 104 -6.55 -13.39 8.68
CA ILE A 104 -5.48 -12.46 9.06
C ILE A 104 -4.12 -13.00 8.63
N THR A 105 -3.24 -12.09 8.21
CA THR A 105 -1.81 -12.37 7.98
C THR A 105 -0.99 -11.09 8.01
N ASN A 106 0.31 -11.22 8.31
CA ASN A 106 1.32 -10.20 8.03
C ASN A 106 2.58 -10.80 7.37
N ASP A 107 2.44 -11.98 6.76
CA ASP A 107 3.52 -12.62 6.00
C ASP A 107 3.96 -11.70 4.84
N PRO A 108 5.23 -11.24 4.77
CA PRO A 108 5.65 -10.30 3.72
C PRO A 108 5.48 -10.81 2.30
N TRP A 109 5.67 -12.12 2.06
CA TRP A 109 5.56 -12.71 0.71
C TRP A 109 4.12 -12.99 0.28
N LYS A 110 3.19 -12.99 1.24
CA LYS A 110 1.76 -13.26 1.01
C LYS A 110 0.87 -12.06 1.28
N GLY A 111 1.41 -11.04 1.92
CA GLY A 111 0.75 -9.78 2.25
C GLY A 111 1.35 -8.62 1.46
N SER A 112 1.80 -7.60 2.17
CA SER A 112 2.21 -6.30 1.61
C SER A 112 3.71 -6.00 1.72
N GLY A 113 4.53 -6.97 2.10
CA GLY A 113 5.98 -6.88 1.97
C GLY A 113 6.77 -6.64 3.26
N HIS A 114 6.14 -6.46 4.43
CA HIS A 114 6.81 -6.49 5.74
C HIS A 114 5.84 -6.87 6.87
N VAL A 115 6.38 -7.33 8.00
CA VAL A 115 5.57 -7.83 9.12
C VAL A 115 4.74 -6.75 9.83
N HIS A 116 5.08 -5.48 9.68
CA HIS A 116 4.35 -4.38 10.32
C HIS A 116 2.98 -4.13 9.70
N ASP A 117 2.75 -4.58 8.47
CA ASP A 117 1.45 -4.44 7.79
C ASP A 117 0.60 -5.68 8.06
N VAL A 118 -0.45 -5.49 8.82
CA VAL A 118 -1.42 -6.55 9.08
C VAL A 118 -2.59 -6.43 8.11
N THR A 119 -2.89 -7.52 7.44
CA THR A 119 -4.01 -7.64 6.51
C THR A 119 -5.12 -8.48 7.12
N THR A 120 -6.35 -7.97 7.09
CA THR A 120 -7.55 -8.76 7.35
C THR A 120 -8.39 -8.91 6.08
N VAL A 121 -9.00 -10.10 5.93
CA VAL A 121 -9.88 -10.43 4.81
C VAL A 121 -11.16 -11.04 5.35
N THR A 122 -12.30 -10.50 4.92
CA THR A 122 -13.63 -10.97 5.34
C THR A 122 -14.44 -11.41 4.12
N PRO A 123 -14.96 -12.64 4.09
CA PRO A 123 -15.82 -13.11 3.02
C PRO A 123 -17.18 -12.41 3.09
N ILE A 124 -17.73 -12.08 1.94
CA ILE A 124 -19.03 -11.46 1.77
C ILE A 124 -19.98 -12.46 1.15
N PHE A 125 -21.01 -12.82 1.89
CA PHE A 125 -22.04 -13.75 1.46
C PHE A 125 -23.35 -13.02 1.12
N PHE A 126 -23.98 -13.46 0.04
CA PHE A 126 -25.32 -13.02 -0.34
C PHE A 126 -26.18 -14.22 -0.73
N GLU A 127 -27.38 -14.36 -0.13
CA GLU A 127 -28.27 -15.51 -0.32
C GLU A 127 -27.56 -16.88 -0.15
N GLY A 128 -26.67 -16.96 0.87
CA GLY A 128 -25.93 -18.19 1.19
C GLY A 128 -24.75 -18.51 0.25
N ARG A 129 -24.45 -17.67 -0.72
CA ARG A 129 -23.32 -17.82 -1.66
C ARG A 129 -22.21 -16.82 -1.33
N LEU A 130 -20.95 -17.26 -1.39
CA LEU A 130 -19.79 -16.40 -1.37
C LEU A 130 -19.76 -15.60 -2.68
N VAL A 131 -19.82 -14.27 -2.59
CA VAL A 131 -19.88 -13.37 -3.76
C VAL A 131 -18.69 -12.42 -3.87
N ALA A 132 -18.02 -12.11 -2.74
CA ALA A 132 -16.93 -11.15 -2.71
C ALA A 132 -16.08 -11.33 -1.44
N PHE A 133 -14.97 -10.57 -1.38
CA PHE A 133 -14.20 -10.35 -0.16
C PHE A 133 -13.96 -8.85 0.05
N GLY A 134 -14.11 -8.40 1.28
CA GLY A 134 -13.54 -7.15 1.75
C GLY A 134 -12.15 -7.40 2.32
N ALA A 135 -11.16 -6.64 1.90
CA ALA A 135 -9.80 -6.75 2.39
C ALA A 135 -9.26 -5.38 2.83
N VAL A 136 -8.63 -5.35 3.98
CA VAL A 136 -8.00 -4.15 4.56
C VAL A 136 -6.59 -4.49 5.01
N VAL A 137 -5.64 -3.64 4.69
CA VAL A 137 -4.29 -3.66 5.26
C VAL A 137 -4.00 -2.34 5.91
N SER A 138 -3.33 -2.35 7.04
CA SER A 138 -2.74 -1.14 7.64
C SER A 138 -1.44 -1.45 8.36
N HIS A 139 -0.58 -0.44 8.41
CA HIS A 139 0.62 -0.48 9.20
C HIS A 139 0.29 -0.36 10.69
N LEU A 140 0.71 -1.34 11.49
CA LEU A 140 0.61 -1.25 12.94
C LEU A 140 1.80 -0.49 13.53
N PRO A 141 1.60 0.30 14.59
CA PRO A 141 2.68 1.05 15.24
C PRO A 141 3.76 0.14 15.84
N ASP A 142 3.39 -1.08 16.18
CA ASP A 142 4.28 -2.08 16.76
C ASP A 142 3.77 -3.50 16.48
N ILE A 143 4.67 -4.40 16.15
CA ILE A 143 4.40 -5.83 15.97
C ILE A 143 5.42 -6.69 16.77
N GLY A 144 6.03 -6.12 17.79
CA GLY A 144 7.12 -6.74 18.52
C GLY A 144 8.48 -6.54 17.83
N GLY A 145 9.46 -7.32 18.20
CA GLY A 145 10.80 -7.27 17.62
C GLY A 145 11.48 -5.90 17.69
N LYS A 146 12.33 -5.64 16.73
CA LYS A 146 12.87 -4.30 16.48
C LYS A 146 11.80 -3.44 15.83
N LEU A 147 11.54 -2.29 16.40
CA LEU A 147 10.72 -1.29 15.73
C LEU A 147 11.30 -0.99 14.34
N ARG A 148 10.44 -0.51 13.42
CA ARG A 148 10.79 -0.24 12.04
C ARG A 148 12.20 0.33 11.90
N SER A 149 13.12 -0.49 11.44
CA SER A 149 14.55 -0.19 11.35
C SER A 149 15.14 -0.90 10.14
N ASN A 150 16.15 -0.31 9.53
CA ASN A 150 16.94 -0.96 8.49
C ASN A 150 18.07 -1.84 9.04
N SER A 151 18.19 -1.96 10.37
CA SER A 151 19.27 -2.73 11.02
C SER A 151 18.99 -4.22 11.16
N SER A 152 17.75 -4.68 10.98
CA SER A 152 17.40 -6.10 11.04
C SER A 152 18.09 -6.88 9.91
N ARG A 153 18.64 -8.05 10.25
CA ARG A 153 19.32 -8.92 9.28
C ARG A 153 18.40 -9.96 8.69
N GLU A 154 17.48 -10.44 9.51
CA GLU A 154 16.51 -11.47 9.19
C GLU A 154 15.14 -11.05 9.69
N ILE A 155 14.10 -11.58 9.07
CA ILE A 155 12.70 -11.30 9.43
C ILE A 155 12.37 -11.64 10.89
N TYR A 156 13.08 -12.60 11.49
CA TYR A 156 12.90 -12.98 12.91
C TYR A 156 13.19 -11.84 13.88
N GLU A 157 13.98 -10.85 13.50
CA GLU A 157 14.26 -9.68 14.31
C GLU A 157 13.19 -8.58 14.17
N GLU A 158 12.30 -8.67 13.17
CA GLU A 158 11.34 -7.62 12.83
C GLU A 158 10.03 -7.69 13.61
N GLY A 159 9.71 -8.82 14.21
CA GLY A 159 8.54 -8.98 15.05
C GLY A 159 7.78 -10.28 14.86
N LEU A 160 6.55 -10.31 15.38
CA LEU A 160 5.66 -11.47 15.30
C LEU A 160 5.26 -11.70 13.85
N GLN A 161 5.49 -12.91 13.36
CA GLN A 161 5.00 -13.36 12.06
C GLN A 161 3.67 -14.09 12.24
N ILE A 162 2.64 -13.58 11.56
CA ILE A 162 1.29 -14.19 11.52
C ILE A 162 1.13 -14.80 10.13
N PRO A 163 1.21 -16.15 10.00
CA PRO A 163 0.96 -16.79 8.72
C PRO A 163 -0.51 -16.64 8.32
N LEU A 164 -0.89 -17.17 7.16
CA LEU A 164 -2.30 -17.18 6.75
C LEU A 164 -3.14 -17.96 7.78
N MET A 165 -3.96 -17.25 8.57
CA MET A 165 -4.75 -17.82 9.66
C MET A 165 -6.17 -17.25 9.67
N LYS A 166 -7.08 -17.90 10.40
CA LYS A 166 -8.37 -17.33 10.77
C LYS A 166 -8.22 -16.56 12.09
N LEU A 167 -8.61 -15.29 12.08
CA LEU A 167 -8.80 -14.48 13.28
C LEU A 167 -10.15 -14.81 13.93
N LEU A 168 -11.19 -15.00 13.10
CA LEU A 168 -12.47 -15.56 13.51
C LEU A 168 -12.75 -16.81 12.69
N ASP A 169 -13.23 -17.87 13.33
CA ASP A 169 -13.75 -19.08 12.70
C ASP A 169 -15.24 -19.19 12.99
N ASP A 170 -16.06 -19.02 11.95
CA ASP A 170 -17.51 -19.01 12.05
C ASP A 170 -18.03 -18.00 13.13
N GLY A 171 -17.43 -16.81 13.15
CA GLY A 171 -17.73 -15.75 14.10
C GLY A 171 -17.07 -15.89 15.47
N LYS A 172 -16.39 -16.99 15.78
CA LYS A 172 -15.73 -17.24 17.07
C LYS A 172 -14.28 -16.77 17.02
N PRO A 173 -13.86 -15.92 17.97
CA PRO A 173 -12.48 -15.45 18.06
C PRO A 173 -11.48 -16.60 18.26
N ASN A 174 -10.33 -16.50 17.58
CA ASN A 174 -9.17 -17.33 17.86
C ASN A 174 -8.41 -16.72 19.04
N GLU A 175 -8.83 -17.07 20.26
CA GLU A 175 -8.29 -16.50 21.51
C GLU A 175 -6.78 -16.71 21.64
N VAL A 176 -6.26 -17.85 21.18
CA VAL A 176 -4.82 -18.16 21.23
C VAL A 176 -4.04 -17.18 20.36
N LEU A 177 -4.52 -16.93 19.13
CA LEU A 177 -3.87 -15.96 18.23
C LEU A 177 -3.95 -14.54 18.79
N ILE A 178 -5.10 -14.14 19.31
CA ILE A 178 -5.30 -12.82 19.92
C ILE A 178 -4.34 -12.64 21.11
N GLU A 179 -4.24 -13.63 21.98
CA GLU A 179 -3.29 -13.58 23.11
C GLU A 179 -1.84 -13.50 22.64
N MET A 180 -1.46 -14.28 21.63
CA MET A 180 -0.10 -14.24 21.03
C MET A 180 0.19 -12.83 20.49
N ILE A 181 -0.72 -12.22 19.73
CA ILE A 181 -0.52 -10.86 19.21
C ILE A 181 -0.38 -9.88 20.39
N THR A 182 -1.32 -9.88 21.31
CA THR A 182 -1.37 -8.96 22.46
C THR A 182 -0.08 -9.02 23.31
N ARG A 183 0.46 -10.23 23.53
CA ARG A 183 1.69 -10.43 24.33
C ARG A 183 2.96 -9.98 23.63
N ASN A 184 2.97 -9.93 22.31
CA ASN A 184 4.18 -9.62 21.55
C ASN A 184 4.31 -8.13 21.18
N ILE A 185 3.26 -7.34 21.31
CA ILE A 185 3.26 -5.91 20.96
C ILE A 185 3.30 -5.01 22.20
N ARG A 186 4.00 -3.86 22.10
CA ARG A 186 4.21 -2.92 23.21
C ARG A 186 2.98 -2.07 23.53
N VAL A 187 2.14 -1.84 22.51
CA VAL A 187 0.92 -1.01 22.57
C VAL A 187 -0.31 -1.81 22.13
N PRO A 188 -0.69 -2.87 22.89
CA PRO A 188 -1.70 -3.84 22.47
C PRO A 188 -3.08 -3.22 22.22
N GLU A 189 -3.47 -2.22 22.99
CA GLU A 189 -4.77 -1.55 22.81
C GLU A 189 -4.85 -0.87 21.44
N GLN A 190 -3.78 -0.22 20.98
CA GLN A 190 -3.74 0.41 19.66
C GLN A 190 -3.71 -0.64 18.55
N GLY A 191 -2.81 -1.62 18.63
CA GLY A 191 -2.66 -2.63 17.59
C GLY A 191 -3.92 -3.47 17.40
N MET A 192 -4.49 -3.99 18.51
CA MET A 192 -5.74 -4.76 18.42
C MET A 192 -6.94 -3.88 18.05
N GLY A 193 -6.97 -2.62 18.51
CA GLY A 193 -7.99 -1.66 18.11
C GLY A 193 -8.00 -1.44 16.60
N ASP A 194 -6.84 -1.27 15.96
CA ASP A 194 -6.72 -1.12 14.51
C ASP A 194 -7.14 -2.40 13.77
N ILE A 195 -6.76 -3.59 14.26
CA ILE A 195 -7.18 -4.87 13.67
C ILE A 195 -8.71 -5.01 13.70
N TRP A 196 -9.36 -4.69 14.84
CA TRP A 196 -10.82 -4.75 14.92
C TRP A 196 -11.52 -3.66 14.09
N ALA A 197 -10.90 -2.51 13.93
CA ALA A 197 -11.38 -1.47 13.01
C ALA A 197 -11.34 -1.93 11.55
N GLN A 198 -10.29 -2.68 11.13
CA GLN A 198 -10.23 -3.32 9.80
C GLN A 198 -11.39 -4.29 9.59
N VAL A 199 -11.67 -5.17 10.57
CA VAL A 199 -12.80 -6.11 10.52
C VAL A 199 -14.14 -5.37 10.39
N SER A 200 -14.28 -4.26 11.12
CA SER A 200 -15.49 -3.44 11.09
C SER A 200 -15.69 -2.77 9.73
N ALA A 201 -14.61 -2.28 9.11
CA ALA A 201 -14.65 -1.72 7.75
C ALA A 201 -15.05 -2.76 6.70
N CYS A 202 -14.54 -4.00 6.80
CA CYS A 202 -14.97 -5.10 5.94
C CYS A 202 -16.45 -5.45 6.10
N ARG A 203 -16.95 -5.46 7.32
CA ARG A 203 -18.39 -5.70 7.60
C ARG A 203 -19.27 -4.59 7.03
N MET A 204 -18.82 -3.34 7.10
CA MET A 204 -19.52 -2.22 6.47
C MET A 204 -19.59 -2.40 4.94
N MET A 205 -18.52 -2.80 4.28
CA MET A 205 -18.55 -3.12 2.84
C MET A 205 -19.60 -4.19 2.53
N ALA A 206 -19.65 -5.26 3.32
CA ALA A 206 -20.64 -6.33 3.15
C ALA A 206 -22.07 -5.81 3.26
N ASP A 207 -22.35 -4.95 4.26
CA ASP A 207 -23.67 -4.36 4.45
C ASP A 207 -24.07 -3.41 3.31
N ARG A 208 -23.13 -2.59 2.82
CA ARG A 208 -23.37 -1.65 1.72
C ARG A 208 -23.57 -2.33 0.37
N LEU A 209 -23.02 -3.53 0.18
CA LEU A 209 -23.20 -4.30 -1.05
C LEU A 209 -24.57 -4.99 -1.14
N LYS A 210 -25.30 -5.22 -0.05
CA LYS A 210 -26.58 -5.94 -0.06
C LYS A 210 -27.56 -5.36 -1.07
N GLY A 211 -27.78 -4.04 -1.06
CA GLY A 211 -28.71 -3.40 -2.01
C GLY A 211 -28.31 -3.59 -3.49
N PRO A 212 -27.08 -3.30 -3.89
CA PRO A 212 -26.62 -3.59 -5.25
C PRO A 212 -26.80 -5.04 -5.67
N LEU A 213 -26.49 -6.01 -4.79
CA LEU A 213 -26.58 -7.44 -5.06
C LEU A 213 -28.00 -7.98 -5.29
N GLU A 214 -29.02 -7.23 -4.88
CA GLU A 214 -30.42 -7.60 -5.15
C GLU A 214 -30.76 -7.51 -6.64
N THR A 215 -30.17 -6.57 -7.37
CA THR A 215 -30.52 -6.22 -8.74
C THR A 215 -29.41 -6.48 -9.75
N VAL A 216 -28.13 -6.53 -9.31
CA VAL A 216 -26.96 -6.63 -10.18
C VAL A 216 -26.21 -7.95 -9.93
N ASP A 217 -25.78 -8.58 -11.00
CA ASP A 217 -24.80 -9.67 -10.94
C ASP A 217 -23.39 -9.07 -10.79
N LEU A 218 -22.80 -9.24 -9.60
CA LEU A 218 -21.49 -8.66 -9.27
C LEU A 218 -20.36 -9.26 -10.12
N GLU A 219 -20.46 -10.52 -10.50
CA GLU A 219 -19.44 -11.15 -11.33
C GLU A 219 -19.45 -10.57 -12.75
N ALA A 220 -20.62 -10.40 -13.33
CA ALA A 220 -20.80 -9.78 -14.64
C ALA A 220 -20.34 -8.30 -14.62
N LEU A 221 -20.74 -7.53 -13.59
CA LEU A 221 -20.28 -6.15 -13.40
C LEU A 221 -18.76 -6.08 -13.27
N GLY A 222 -18.18 -6.92 -12.45
CA GLY A 222 -16.74 -6.98 -12.23
C GLY A 222 -15.95 -7.34 -13.49
N ALA A 223 -16.48 -8.27 -14.30
CA ALA A 223 -15.88 -8.62 -15.59
C ALA A 223 -15.85 -7.43 -16.55
N GLU A 224 -16.96 -6.68 -16.66
CA GLU A 224 -17.05 -5.53 -17.55
C GLU A 224 -16.16 -4.37 -17.07
N VAL A 225 -16.12 -4.08 -15.76
CA VAL A 225 -15.25 -3.07 -15.17
C VAL A 225 -13.77 -3.39 -15.46
N ARG A 226 -13.35 -4.64 -15.26
CA ARG A 226 -11.97 -5.07 -15.55
C ARG A 226 -11.64 -4.97 -17.03
N ARG A 227 -12.54 -5.44 -17.89
CA ARG A 227 -12.39 -5.36 -19.35
C ARG A 227 -12.16 -3.92 -19.82
N ARG A 228 -12.98 -2.97 -19.37
CA ARG A 228 -12.85 -1.55 -19.70
C ARG A 228 -11.53 -0.96 -19.22
N SER A 229 -11.11 -1.32 -18.01
CA SER A 229 -9.85 -0.84 -17.46
C SER A 229 -8.63 -1.43 -18.17
N GLU A 230 -8.71 -2.69 -18.58
CA GLU A 230 -7.68 -3.35 -19.40
C GLU A 230 -7.56 -2.70 -20.78
N GLU A 231 -8.68 -2.51 -21.47
CA GLU A 231 -8.71 -1.84 -22.78
C GLU A 231 -8.09 -0.46 -22.72
N ALA A 232 -8.50 0.37 -21.74
CA ALA A 232 -7.95 1.71 -21.58
C ALA A 232 -6.43 1.70 -21.34
N MET A 233 -5.92 0.76 -20.54
CA MET A 233 -4.49 0.62 -20.34
C MET A 233 -3.76 0.14 -21.61
N ARG A 234 -4.32 -0.83 -22.34
CA ARG A 234 -3.75 -1.31 -23.62
C ARG A 234 -3.72 -0.21 -24.67
N GLU A 235 -4.78 0.57 -24.80
CA GLU A 235 -4.82 1.74 -25.69
C GLU A 235 -3.75 2.78 -25.32
N ALA A 236 -3.57 3.06 -24.04
CA ALA A 236 -2.55 3.98 -23.57
C ALA A 236 -1.12 3.45 -23.82
N ILE A 237 -0.90 2.14 -23.75
CA ILE A 237 0.39 1.51 -24.09
C ILE A 237 0.64 1.54 -25.58
N LEU A 238 -0.37 1.24 -26.43
CA LEU A 238 -0.25 1.31 -27.89
C LEU A 238 0.13 2.71 -28.41
N ALA A 239 -0.14 3.76 -27.65
CA ALA A 239 0.29 5.12 -27.97
C ALA A 239 1.78 5.38 -27.74
N LEU A 240 2.51 4.44 -27.10
CA LEU A 240 3.95 4.51 -26.91
C LEU A 240 4.67 3.86 -28.08
N PRO A 241 5.85 4.36 -28.47
CA PRO A 241 6.71 3.64 -29.42
C PRO A 241 7.15 2.29 -28.85
N ASP A 242 7.10 1.24 -29.68
CA ASP A 242 7.72 -0.03 -29.34
C ASP A 242 9.23 0.17 -29.12
N GLY A 243 9.77 -0.49 -28.11
CA GLY A 243 11.20 -0.35 -27.82
C GLY A 243 11.61 -0.88 -26.47
N VAL A 244 12.91 -0.78 -26.19
CA VAL A 244 13.51 -1.16 -24.92
C VAL A 244 14.13 0.09 -24.29
N TYR A 245 13.63 0.45 -23.15
CA TYR A 245 14.01 1.65 -22.39
C TYR A 245 14.75 1.25 -21.13
N HIS A 246 15.80 1.97 -20.79
CA HIS A 246 16.66 1.63 -19.67
C HIS A 246 16.75 2.79 -18.68
N SER A 247 16.79 2.44 -17.41
CA SER A 247 17.16 3.39 -16.36
C SER A 247 17.98 2.73 -15.27
N THR A 248 18.70 3.56 -14.55
CA THR A 248 19.41 3.16 -13.32
C THR A 248 19.15 4.22 -12.27
N VAL A 249 18.75 3.78 -11.10
CA VAL A 249 18.62 4.62 -9.90
C VAL A 249 19.45 4.02 -8.78
N GLN A 250 19.87 4.86 -7.84
CA GLN A 250 20.75 4.47 -6.75
C GLN A 250 20.16 4.90 -5.42
N HIS A 251 20.45 4.11 -4.41
CA HIS A 251 20.26 4.41 -3.00
C HIS A 251 21.62 4.41 -2.33
N ASP A 252 21.83 5.23 -1.31
CA ASP A 252 23.12 5.39 -0.64
C ASP A 252 23.73 4.09 -0.12
N GLY A 253 22.88 3.08 0.18
CA GLY A 253 23.33 1.84 0.77
C GLY A 253 23.88 2.03 2.18
N PHE A 254 24.74 1.12 2.59
CA PHE A 254 25.48 1.16 3.86
C PHE A 254 26.97 1.38 3.59
N GLU A 255 27.67 0.35 3.14
CA GLU A 255 29.08 0.40 2.77
C GLU A 255 29.23 0.81 1.30
N GLU A 256 28.41 0.23 0.44
CA GLU A 256 28.38 0.52 -0.99
C GLU A 256 26.97 0.99 -1.44
N PRO A 257 26.89 1.78 -2.53
CA PRO A 257 25.63 2.16 -3.11
C PRO A 257 24.83 0.94 -3.58
N ILE A 258 23.52 0.98 -3.34
CA ILE A 258 22.58 0.02 -3.90
C ILE A 258 22.15 0.49 -5.27
N VAL A 259 22.25 -0.36 -6.27
CA VAL A 259 21.88 -0.06 -7.65
C VAL A 259 20.61 -0.80 -8.02
N ILE A 260 19.62 -0.07 -8.55
CA ILE A 260 18.41 -0.61 -9.16
C ILE A 260 18.49 -0.37 -10.66
N ARG A 261 18.47 -1.44 -11.44
CA ARG A 261 18.41 -1.40 -12.89
C ARG A 261 17.01 -1.73 -13.36
N CYS A 262 16.48 -0.91 -14.25
CA CYS A 262 15.16 -1.11 -14.84
C CYS A 262 15.32 -1.19 -16.36
N ARG A 263 14.89 -2.30 -16.92
CA ARG A 263 14.73 -2.49 -18.36
C ARG A 263 13.23 -2.62 -18.63
N LEU A 264 12.65 -1.63 -19.29
CA LEU A 264 11.26 -1.56 -19.65
C LEU A 264 11.11 -1.82 -21.14
N THR A 265 10.36 -2.83 -21.52
CA THR A 265 10.08 -3.18 -22.91
C THR A 265 8.61 -2.88 -23.22
N VAL A 266 8.38 -2.04 -24.23
CA VAL A 266 7.06 -1.82 -24.84
C VAL A 266 6.97 -2.68 -26.08
N ALA A 267 5.96 -3.53 -26.17
CA ALA A 267 5.72 -4.40 -27.31
C ALA A 267 4.22 -4.46 -27.60
N GLY A 268 3.78 -3.71 -28.59
CA GLY A 268 2.37 -3.54 -28.92
C GLY A 268 1.58 -2.97 -27.74
N ASP A 269 0.64 -3.72 -27.21
CA ASP A 269 -0.27 -3.33 -26.13
C ASP A 269 0.20 -3.78 -24.73
N ARG A 270 1.49 -4.15 -24.56
CA ARG A 270 2.05 -4.72 -23.33
C ARG A 270 3.33 -4.05 -22.90
N ILE A 271 3.55 -4.01 -21.59
CA ILE A 271 4.81 -3.58 -20.98
C ILE A 271 5.37 -4.70 -20.11
N ASP A 272 6.63 -5.03 -20.33
CA ASP A 272 7.42 -5.94 -19.51
C ASP A 272 8.57 -5.19 -18.85
N ILE A 273 8.68 -5.30 -17.52
CA ILE A 273 9.72 -4.67 -16.73
C ILE A 273 10.61 -5.74 -16.10
N ASP A 274 11.90 -5.67 -16.42
CA ASP A 274 12.92 -6.56 -15.91
C ASP A 274 13.95 -5.78 -15.08
N TYR A 275 14.10 -6.17 -13.84
CA TYR A 275 15.05 -5.60 -12.89
C TYR A 275 16.36 -6.40 -12.80
N ALA A 276 16.69 -7.20 -13.81
CA ALA A 276 17.96 -7.92 -13.88
C ALA A 276 19.16 -6.96 -13.79
N GLY A 277 20.18 -7.33 -13.02
CA GLY A 277 21.34 -6.50 -12.74
C GLY A 277 21.16 -5.52 -11.58
N THR A 278 20.02 -5.55 -10.87
CA THR A 278 19.85 -4.93 -9.57
C THR A 278 20.74 -5.62 -8.53
N SER A 279 21.21 -4.87 -7.54
CA SER A 279 22.02 -5.37 -6.41
C SER A 279 21.42 -6.63 -5.79
N ALA A 280 22.28 -7.50 -5.26
CA ALA A 280 21.87 -8.69 -4.53
C ALA A 280 21.06 -8.32 -3.27
N GLN A 281 20.31 -9.28 -2.74
CA GLN A 281 19.65 -9.12 -1.44
C GLN A 281 20.68 -8.82 -0.34
N LEU A 282 20.26 -8.07 0.66
CA LEU A 282 21.14 -7.59 1.74
C LEU A 282 20.82 -8.27 3.06
N PRO A 283 21.82 -8.47 3.93
CA PRO A 283 21.61 -8.83 5.32
C PRO A 283 21.18 -7.59 6.13
N ARG A 284 20.20 -6.86 5.62
CA ARG A 284 19.63 -5.64 6.16
C ARG A 284 18.18 -5.53 5.71
N ALA A 285 17.36 -4.80 6.45
CA ALA A 285 15.92 -4.69 6.23
C ALA A 285 15.50 -3.78 5.07
N LEU A 286 16.28 -3.74 3.98
CA LEU A 286 15.96 -2.96 2.77
C LEU A 286 15.45 -3.80 1.61
N ASN A 287 15.36 -5.13 1.79
CA ASN A 287 14.88 -6.01 0.73
C ASN A 287 13.40 -5.77 0.42
N VAL A 288 13.03 -5.97 -0.83
CA VAL A 288 11.67 -5.69 -1.33
C VAL A 288 11.11 -6.93 -2.00
N VAL A 289 10.03 -7.46 -1.49
CA VAL A 289 9.38 -8.64 -2.07
C VAL A 289 8.66 -8.31 -3.39
N PRO A 290 8.50 -9.29 -4.30
CA PRO A 290 8.00 -9.07 -5.65
C PRO A 290 6.66 -8.34 -5.74
N ILE A 291 5.72 -8.63 -4.84
CA ILE A 291 4.41 -7.97 -4.86
C ILE A 291 4.49 -6.46 -4.62
N TYR A 292 5.40 -6.03 -3.74
CA TYR A 292 5.62 -4.61 -3.48
C TYR A 292 6.38 -3.92 -4.62
N VAL A 293 7.29 -4.67 -5.29
CA VAL A 293 7.94 -4.22 -6.53
C VAL A 293 6.90 -3.99 -7.62
N PHE A 294 5.98 -4.95 -7.81
CA PHE A 294 4.86 -4.82 -8.72
C PHE A 294 4.02 -3.57 -8.43
N ALA A 295 3.60 -3.39 -7.17
CA ALA A 295 2.75 -2.28 -6.77
C ALA A 295 3.32 -0.91 -7.17
N TYR A 296 4.57 -0.61 -6.80
CA TYR A 296 5.17 0.68 -7.11
C TYR A 296 5.56 0.84 -8.59
N THR A 297 5.91 -0.24 -9.27
CA THR A 297 6.16 -0.21 -10.71
C THR A 297 4.88 0.12 -11.48
N VAL A 298 3.79 -0.60 -11.19
CA VAL A 298 2.48 -0.36 -11.81
C VAL A 298 1.93 1.01 -11.46
N TYR A 299 2.11 1.47 -10.21
CA TYR A 299 1.74 2.82 -9.83
C TYR A 299 2.42 3.87 -10.71
N GLY A 300 3.74 3.75 -10.92
CA GLY A 300 4.49 4.64 -11.79
C GLY A 300 3.94 4.67 -13.22
N LEU A 301 3.70 3.50 -13.82
CA LEU A 301 3.12 3.40 -15.16
C LEU A 301 1.70 3.96 -15.24
N LYS A 302 0.85 3.58 -14.27
CA LYS A 302 -0.54 4.04 -14.25
C LYS A 302 -0.65 5.55 -14.10
N ALA A 303 0.20 6.17 -13.28
CA ALA A 303 0.24 7.63 -13.12
C ALA A 303 0.61 8.37 -14.42
N LEU A 304 1.41 7.74 -15.30
CA LEU A 304 1.80 8.32 -16.59
C LEU A 304 0.78 8.07 -17.70
N LEU A 305 0.19 6.88 -17.73
CA LEU A 305 -0.56 6.38 -18.88
C LEU A 305 -2.07 6.48 -18.69
N CYS A 306 -2.58 6.19 -17.49
CA CYS A 306 -4.00 5.94 -17.25
C CYS A 306 -4.45 6.40 -15.86
N ALA A 307 -4.06 7.63 -15.45
CA ALA A 307 -4.31 8.18 -14.12
C ALA A 307 -5.82 8.31 -13.80
N ASP A 308 -6.63 8.61 -14.80
CA ASP A 308 -8.07 8.88 -14.65
C ASP A 308 -8.92 7.61 -14.48
N ILE A 309 -8.37 6.43 -14.79
CA ILE A 309 -9.09 5.16 -14.63
C ILE A 309 -8.97 4.67 -13.18
N PRO A 310 -10.06 4.39 -12.48
CA PRO A 310 -10.02 3.86 -11.12
C PRO A 310 -9.23 2.56 -11.02
N ASN A 311 -8.60 2.32 -9.85
CA ASN A 311 -7.79 1.13 -9.63
C ASN A 311 -8.65 -0.13 -9.55
N ASN A 312 -8.38 -1.07 -10.42
CA ASN A 312 -8.82 -2.47 -10.37
C ASN A 312 -7.83 -3.34 -11.14
N GLU A 313 -8.01 -4.64 -11.08
CA GLU A 313 -7.07 -5.60 -11.67
C GLU A 313 -6.93 -5.47 -13.19
N GLY A 314 -7.98 -5.05 -13.91
CA GLY A 314 -7.93 -4.85 -15.36
C GLY A 314 -6.82 -3.91 -15.80
N SER A 315 -6.60 -2.80 -15.07
CA SER A 315 -5.54 -1.83 -15.37
C SER A 315 -4.12 -2.43 -15.28
N PHE A 316 -3.95 -3.60 -14.68
CA PHE A 316 -2.64 -4.19 -14.40
C PHE A 316 -2.31 -5.37 -15.31
N LEU A 317 -3.30 -5.97 -15.96
CA LEU A 317 -3.15 -7.16 -16.81
C LEU A 317 -2.12 -7.00 -17.95
N PRO A 318 -2.00 -5.85 -18.63
CA PRO A 318 -1.01 -5.67 -19.68
C PRO A 318 0.42 -5.48 -19.19
N ILE A 319 0.67 -5.48 -17.86
CA ILE A 319 1.95 -5.13 -17.26
C ILE A 319 2.51 -6.33 -16.51
N THR A 320 3.75 -6.69 -16.80
CA THR A 320 4.49 -7.72 -16.06
C THR A 320 5.75 -7.14 -15.43
N THR A 321 6.13 -7.66 -14.27
CA THR A 321 7.37 -7.30 -13.58
C THR A 321 8.12 -8.55 -13.17
N ARG A 322 9.43 -8.53 -13.30
CA ARG A 322 10.30 -9.60 -12.81
C ARG A 322 11.62 -9.06 -12.27
N ALA A 323 12.15 -9.78 -11.30
CA ALA A 323 13.48 -9.57 -10.74
C ALA A 323 14.13 -10.93 -10.44
N PRO A 324 15.45 -11.09 -10.61
CA PRO A 324 16.14 -12.33 -10.30
C PRO A 324 15.97 -12.74 -8.84
N ILE A 325 15.76 -14.03 -8.59
CA ILE A 325 15.71 -14.59 -7.24
C ILE A 325 17.04 -14.32 -6.54
N GLY A 326 16.99 -13.92 -5.28
CA GLY A 326 18.18 -13.53 -4.50
C GLY A 326 18.67 -12.10 -4.78
N SER A 327 17.97 -11.33 -5.61
CA SER A 327 18.21 -9.90 -5.74
C SER A 327 17.47 -9.11 -4.65
N LEU A 328 17.86 -7.85 -4.47
CA LEU A 328 17.21 -6.90 -3.53
C LEU A 328 15.69 -6.79 -3.76
N LEU A 329 15.23 -6.95 -5.01
CA LEU A 329 13.82 -6.83 -5.42
C LEU A 329 13.10 -8.18 -5.53
N ASN A 330 13.77 -9.27 -5.19
CA ASN A 330 13.19 -10.62 -5.08
C ASN A 330 14.00 -11.46 -4.08
N PRO A 331 14.00 -11.05 -2.81
CA PRO A 331 14.76 -11.71 -1.76
C PRO A 331 14.16 -13.08 -1.42
N THR A 332 15.04 -13.98 -0.95
CA THR A 332 14.64 -15.27 -0.41
C THR A 332 14.43 -15.18 1.09
N TYR A 333 13.47 -15.95 1.61
CA TYR A 333 13.26 -16.11 3.05
C TYR A 333 14.56 -16.64 3.70
N PRO A 334 14.98 -16.15 4.87
CA PRO A 334 14.29 -15.22 5.80
C PRO A 334 14.78 -13.76 5.74
N ALA A 335 15.00 -13.21 4.55
CA ALA A 335 15.49 -11.85 4.38
C ALA A 335 14.59 -10.80 5.09
N ALA A 336 15.21 -9.86 5.79
CA ALA A 336 14.52 -8.75 6.44
C ALA A 336 14.02 -7.72 5.43
N SER A 337 12.85 -7.15 5.66
CA SER A 337 12.15 -6.22 4.73
C SER A 337 11.47 -5.03 5.41
N GLY A 338 11.65 -4.81 6.71
CA GLY A 338 10.97 -3.78 7.49
C GLY A 338 11.16 -2.36 6.96
N GLY A 339 12.30 -2.07 6.32
CA GLY A 339 12.61 -0.80 5.66
C GLY A 339 12.38 -0.78 4.15
N ARG A 340 11.64 -1.74 3.58
CA ARG A 340 11.42 -1.91 2.13
C ARG A 340 11.00 -0.65 1.38
N SER A 341 10.30 0.26 2.07
CA SER A 341 9.82 1.51 1.46
C SER A 341 10.97 2.42 1.00
N ALA A 342 12.13 2.39 1.65
CA ALA A 342 13.30 3.16 1.24
C ALA A 342 13.77 2.82 -0.19
N ILE A 343 13.59 1.57 -0.60
CA ILE A 343 13.91 1.09 -1.94
C ILE A 343 12.68 1.13 -2.86
N GLY A 344 11.53 0.65 -2.40
CA GLY A 344 10.31 0.59 -3.20
C GLY A 344 9.85 1.95 -3.71
N HIS A 345 10.05 3.01 -2.94
CA HIS A 345 9.71 4.38 -3.35
C HIS A 345 10.58 4.91 -4.50
N LEU A 346 11.69 4.27 -4.83
CA LEU A 346 12.52 4.64 -5.97
C LEU A 346 12.01 4.05 -7.29
N LEU A 347 11.17 3.02 -7.26
CA LEU A 347 10.71 2.30 -8.45
C LEU A 347 9.89 3.16 -9.42
N PRO A 348 8.92 4.00 -8.97
CA PRO A 348 8.25 4.94 -9.89
C PRO A 348 9.22 5.89 -10.57
N GLY A 349 10.23 6.39 -9.85
CA GLY A 349 11.29 7.22 -10.43
C GLY A 349 12.14 6.48 -11.48
N ALA A 350 12.39 5.19 -11.27
CA ALA A 350 13.07 4.35 -12.28
C ALA A 350 12.23 4.21 -13.55
N VAL A 351 10.91 4.00 -13.42
CA VAL A 351 9.97 3.95 -14.54
C VAL A 351 9.91 5.30 -15.27
N PHE A 352 9.80 6.41 -14.54
CA PHE A 352 9.78 7.75 -15.12
C PHE A 352 11.05 8.05 -15.89
N LYS A 353 12.20 7.73 -15.31
CA LYS A 353 13.50 7.92 -15.97
C LYS A 353 13.65 7.08 -17.23
N ALA A 354 13.15 5.84 -17.24
CA ALA A 354 13.17 4.97 -18.41
C ALA A 354 12.33 5.54 -19.57
N LEU A 355 11.18 6.15 -19.26
CA LEU A 355 10.26 6.71 -20.25
C LEU A 355 10.47 8.21 -20.53
N ALA A 356 11.53 8.83 -19.98
CA ALA A 356 11.73 10.29 -20.07
C ALA A 356 11.89 10.80 -21.51
N GLU A 357 12.49 10.02 -22.40
CA GLU A 357 12.68 10.40 -23.81
C GLU A 357 11.37 10.36 -24.61
N VAL A 358 10.47 9.43 -24.29
CA VAL A 358 9.21 9.24 -25.04
C VAL A 358 8.01 9.94 -24.41
N LEU A 359 8.08 10.26 -23.13
CA LEU A 359 7.04 10.98 -22.39
C LEU A 359 7.58 12.22 -21.63
N PRO A 360 8.40 13.10 -22.28
CA PRO A 360 9.10 14.19 -21.59
C PRO A 360 8.13 15.15 -20.85
N GLU A 361 6.90 15.30 -21.35
CA GLU A 361 5.90 16.21 -20.78
C GLU A 361 5.13 15.62 -19.59
N LYS A 362 5.18 14.28 -19.40
CA LYS A 362 4.40 13.57 -18.36
C LYS A 362 5.26 13.12 -17.18
N VAL A 363 6.53 12.76 -17.42
CA VAL A 363 7.41 12.25 -16.37
C VAL A 363 7.79 13.32 -15.35
N TRP A 364 8.03 12.87 -14.12
CA TRP A 364 8.54 13.69 -13.04
C TRP A 364 10.00 13.34 -12.75
N ALA A 365 10.79 14.35 -12.45
CA ALA A 365 12.15 14.15 -11.95
C ALA A 365 12.11 13.45 -10.59
N SER A 366 13.22 12.86 -10.20
CA SER A 366 13.34 12.21 -8.91
C SER A 366 13.14 13.23 -7.78
N GLY A 367 12.38 12.84 -6.78
CA GLY A 367 12.28 13.54 -5.51
C GLY A 367 12.90 12.69 -4.41
N SER A 368 13.12 13.27 -3.25
CA SER A 368 13.50 12.50 -2.08
C SER A 368 12.28 11.75 -1.55
N PRO A 369 12.33 10.42 -1.37
CA PRO A 369 11.27 9.70 -0.68
C PRO A 369 11.06 10.25 0.73
N ASN A 370 9.85 10.12 1.26
CA ASN A 370 9.59 10.47 2.65
C ASN A 370 10.46 9.64 3.59
N SER A 371 10.96 10.28 4.63
CA SER A 371 11.65 9.63 5.74
C SER A 371 10.66 9.29 6.84
N SER A 372 11.03 8.39 7.74
CA SER A 372 10.25 8.13 8.95
C SER A 372 11.12 8.16 10.19
N MET A 373 10.54 8.66 11.28
CA MET A 373 11.09 8.61 12.62
C MET A 373 10.19 7.67 13.44
N THR A 374 10.78 6.62 13.96
CA THR A 374 10.12 5.70 14.89
C THR A 374 10.67 5.91 16.27
N MET A 375 9.82 6.07 17.27
CA MET A 375 10.21 6.21 18.67
C MET A 375 9.46 5.25 19.56
N SER A 376 10.12 4.73 20.58
CA SER A 376 9.48 3.93 21.62
C SER A 376 10.16 4.11 22.97
N GLY A 377 9.42 3.84 24.02
CA GLY A 377 9.88 3.92 25.38
C GLY A 377 8.74 3.77 26.37
N GLU A 378 9.02 4.21 27.59
CA GLU A 378 8.01 4.34 28.65
C GLU A 378 8.06 5.75 29.22
N TYR A 379 6.92 6.38 29.39
CA TYR A 379 6.81 7.71 29.97
C TYR A 379 5.60 7.77 30.87
N ARG A 380 5.82 8.20 32.14
CA ARG A 380 4.79 8.31 33.18
C ARG A 380 3.97 7.03 33.36
N GLY A 381 4.65 5.87 33.35
CA GLY A 381 4.03 4.56 33.52
C GLY A 381 3.26 4.02 32.29
N ARG A 382 3.40 4.69 31.12
CA ARG A 382 2.79 4.24 29.87
C ARG A 382 3.84 3.95 28.83
N ARG A 383 3.77 2.80 28.19
CA ARG A 383 4.57 2.47 27.02
C ARG A 383 4.03 3.18 25.79
N TYR A 384 4.93 3.63 24.93
CA TYR A 384 4.60 4.20 23.65
C TYR A 384 5.44 3.60 22.54
N ALA A 385 4.86 3.50 21.35
CA ALA A 385 5.54 3.21 20.10
C ALA A 385 4.85 4.06 19.02
N VAL A 386 5.60 4.97 18.42
CA VAL A 386 5.07 5.93 17.43
C VAL A 386 5.95 5.96 16.20
N VAL A 387 5.31 6.09 15.05
CA VAL A 387 5.97 6.33 13.76
C VAL A 387 5.46 7.64 13.21
N ASN A 388 6.38 8.55 12.91
CA ASN A 388 6.08 9.84 12.29
C ASN A 388 6.70 9.91 10.91
N PHE A 389 5.92 10.28 9.91
CA PHE A 389 6.40 10.50 8.56
C PHE A 389 6.92 11.92 8.39
N LEU A 390 8.11 12.02 7.79
CA LEU A 390 8.80 13.27 7.51
C LEU A 390 8.82 13.45 5.99
N ASN A 391 7.93 14.29 5.49
CA ASN A 391 7.75 14.48 4.06
C ASN A 391 8.91 15.26 3.44
N ALA A 392 9.16 15.00 2.14
CA ALA A 392 10.29 15.56 1.41
C ALA A 392 9.82 16.37 0.18
N GLY A 393 10.74 16.86 -0.63
CA GLY A 393 10.43 17.55 -1.88
C GLY A 393 10.22 16.56 -3.02
N GLN A 394 9.20 16.78 -3.83
CA GLN A 394 8.97 16.06 -5.08
C GLN A 394 9.82 16.70 -6.19
N GLY A 395 10.33 15.90 -7.15
CA GLY A 395 10.93 16.44 -8.36
C GLY A 395 9.92 17.22 -9.21
N ALA A 396 10.41 18.07 -10.11
CA ALA A 396 9.59 18.82 -11.05
C ALA A 396 9.24 17.98 -12.29
N ASN A 397 8.27 18.44 -13.08
CA ASN A 397 8.04 17.97 -14.44
C ASN A 397 8.23 19.12 -15.46
N ALA A 398 8.05 18.84 -16.75
CA ALA A 398 8.25 19.83 -17.80
C ALA A 398 7.35 21.08 -17.69
N ARG A 399 6.19 20.96 -17.02
CA ARG A 399 5.12 21.97 -16.99
C ARG A 399 5.05 22.74 -15.68
N ARG A 400 5.49 22.15 -14.56
CA ARG A 400 5.33 22.76 -13.23
C ARG A 400 6.44 22.36 -12.27
N PRO A 401 6.73 23.19 -11.26
CA PRO A 401 7.66 22.89 -10.19
C PRO A 401 7.20 21.69 -9.36
N GLY A 402 8.13 21.07 -8.65
CA GLY A 402 7.84 20.05 -7.67
C GLY A 402 7.11 20.58 -6.45
N PHE A 403 6.28 19.74 -5.83
CA PHE A 403 5.61 20.08 -4.58
C PHE A 403 6.57 19.96 -3.40
N SER A 404 6.49 20.96 -2.50
CA SER A 404 7.26 20.96 -1.25
C SER A 404 6.55 20.13 -0.17
N ALA A 405 7.33 19.47 0.69
CA ALA A 405 6.83 18.74 1.85
C ALA A 405 5.74 17.70 1.49
N LEU A 406 5.90 17.01 0.35
CA LEU A 406 4.96 16.00 -0.16
C LEU A 406 5.49 14.59 0.08
N SER A 407 4.62 13.67 0.44
CA SER A 407 4.93 12.24 0.55
C SER A 407 4.75 11.53 -0.79
N PHE A 408 5.67 11.75 -1.73
CA PHE A 408 5.68 11.02 -3.00
C PHE A 408 6.74 9.91 -2.97
N PRO A 409 6.45 8.71 -3.44
CA PRO A 409 5.19 8.21 -4.03
C PRO A 409 4.19 7.61 -3.01
N ALA A 410 4.44 7.72 -1.71
CA ALA A 410 3.68 6.99 -0.71
C ALA A 410 2.29 7.58 -0.42
N ASN A 411 2.03 8.86 -0.71
CA ASN A 411 0.77 9.53 -0.41
C ASN A 411 0.39 9.55 1.09
N LEU A 412 1.39 9.53 1.96
CA LEU A 412 1.20 9.55 3.41
C LEU A 412 0.84 10.95 3.91
N GLY A 413 -0.05 11.01 4.88
CA GLY A 413 -0.42 12.23 5.60
C GLY A 413 0.69 12.70 6.55
N ASN A 414 0.55 13.94 7.00
CA ASN A 414 1.41 14.54 8.03
C ASN A 414 0.71 14.46 9.39
N THR A 415 1.28 13.75 10.35
CA THR A 415 0.81 13.80 11.73
C THR A 415 0.93 15.21 12.29
N PRO A 416 -0.11 15.81 12.87
CA PRO A 416 -0.03 17.11 13.54
C PRO A 416 1.00 17.13 14.68
N VAL A 417 1.64 18.26 14.91
CA VAL A 417 2.66 18.40 15.96
C VAL A 417 2.07 18.10 17.34
N GLU A 418 0.86 18.57 17.60
CA GLU A 418 0.13 18.37 18.85
C GLU A 418 -0.10 16.87 19.13
N MET A 419 -0.35 16.09 18.09
CA MET A 419 -0.49 14.64 18.23
C MET A 419 0.86 13.96 18.50
N MET A 420 1.94 14.41 17.85
CA MET A 420 3.29 13.89 18.12
C MET A 420 3.68 14.10 19.59
N GLU A 421 3.44 15.31 20.11
CA GLU A 421 3.73 15.68 21.50
C GLU A 421 2.83 15.00 22.53
N THR A 422 1.63 14.60 22.13
CA THR A 422 0.70 13.82 22.99
C THR A 422 1.12 12.36 23.10
N LEU A 423 1.67 11.79 22.04
CA LEU A 423 1.97 10.35 21.94
C LEU A 423 3.37 9.96 22.39
N ALA A 424 4.32 10.90 22.38
CA ALA A 424 5.70 10.69 22.79
C ALA A 424 6.18 11.87 23.67
N PRO A 425 7.12 11.66 24.59
CA PRO A 425 7.63 12.72 25.47
C PRO A 425 8.61 13.65 24.73
N ILE A 426 8.13 14.30 23.69
CA ILE A 426 8.90 15.24 22.88
C ILE A 426 8.24 16.62 22.90
N ARG A 427 9.04 17.64 22.65
CA ARG A 427 8.61 18.98 22.27
C ARG A 427 9.15 19.28 20.89
N VAL A 428 8.29 19.64 19.96
CA VAL A 428 8.69 20.04 18.61
C VAL A 428 9.07 21.52 18.62
N LEU A 429 10.35 21.79 18.38
CA LEU A 429 10.88 23.16 18.38
C LEU A 429 10.67 23.84 17.04
N ARG A 430 10.70 23.04 15.93
CA ARG A 430 10.57 23.57 14.58
C ARG A 430 10.05 22.52 13.62
N ARG A 431 9.09 22.91 12.80
CA ARG A 431 8.64 22.14 11.63
C ARG A 431 8.30 23.12 10.51
N GLU A 432 9.19 23.25 9.56
CA GLU A 432 9.09 24.26 8.51
C GLU A 432 9.60 23.74 7.17
N ILE A 433 9.20 24.38 6.07
CA ILE A 433 9.75 24.10 4.74
C ILE A 433 11.20 24.60 4.71
N ARG A 434 12.14 23.72 4.36
CA ARG A 434 13.55 24.06 4.14
C ARG A 434 13.69 24.80 2.80
N ARG A 435 13.55 26.12 2.83
CA ARG A 435 13.64 26.96 1.63
C ARG A 435 14.98 26.77 0.91
N GLY A 436 14.94 26.75 -0.43
CA GLY A 436 16.13 26.60 -1.27
C GLY A 436 16.70 25.18 -1.32
N SER A 437 16.01 24.17 -0.78
CA SER A 437 16.45 22.76 -0.85
C SER A 437 15.96 22.01 -2.07
N GLY A 438 15.14 22.60 -2.93
CA GLY A 438 14.70 22.02 -4.20
C GLY A 438 15.81 22.11 -5.25
N GLY A 439 15.89 21.11 -6.13
CA GLY A 439 16.84 21.09 -7.25
C GLY A 439 16.60 22.26 -8.22
N ALA A 440 17.68 22.76 -8.80
CA ALA A 440 17.61 23.86 -9.75
C ALA A 440 17.21 23.39 -11.16
N GLY A 441 16.47 24.24 -11.88
CA GLY A 441 16.03 23.94 -13.25
C GLY A 441 15.05 24.97 -13.76
N ARG A 442 14.63 24.82 -15.03
CA ARG A 442 13.54 25.64 -15.58
C ARG A 442 12.29 25.55 -14.71
N GLN A 443 11.98 24.37 -14.24
CA GLN A 443 11.02 24.09 -13.21
C GLN A 443 11.79 23.59 -11.97
N PRO A 444 11.81 24.29 -10.86
CA PRO A 444 12.55 23.88 -9.67
C PRO A 444 11.88 22.69 -8.99
N GLY A 445 12.68 21.85 -8.37
CA GLY A 445 12.20 20.80 -7.47
C GLY A 445 11.53 21.38 -6.22
N GLY A 446 10.66 20.61 -5.58
CA GLY A 446 10.03 20.95 -4.32
C GLY A 446 11.02 20.95 -3.15
N CYS A 447 10.78 21.79 -2.15
CA CYS A 447 11.59 21.85 -0.95
C CYS A 447 11.22 20.76 0.06
N GLY A 448 12.21 20.22 0.77
CA GLY A 448 12.02 19.34 1.91
C GLY A 448 11.58 20.10 3.17
N ILE A 449 11.58 19.41 4.29
CA ILE A 449 11.25 19.99 5.61
C ILE A 449 12.50 20.05 6.51
N ARG A 450 12.47 20.95 7.45
CA ARG A 450 13.32 20.98 8.64
C ARG A 450 12.47 20.62 9.84
N PHE A 451 12.90 19.62 10.60
CA PHE A 451 12.23 19.14 11.79
C PHE A 451 13.21 19.08 12.95
N GLU A 452 12.93 19.83 14.01
CA GLU A 452 13.73 19.89 15.23
C GLU A 452 12.82 19.57 16.42
N TYR A 453 13.28 18.71 17.30
CA TYR A 453 12.57 18.34 18.51
C TYR A 453 13.57 18.07 19.64
N GLU A 454 13.08 18.11 20.87
CA GLU A 454 13.80 17.71 22.07
C GLU A 454 12.99 16.72 22.88
N LEU A 455 13.64 15.86 23.64
CA LEU A 455 12.98 15.04 24.65
C LEU A 455 12.62 15.93 25.84
N LEU A 456 11.47 15.67 26.48
CA LEU A 456 11.09 16.38 27.70
C LEU A 456 12.11 16.09 28.82
N PRO A 457 12.42 17.06 29.71
CA PRO A 457 13.47 16.93 30.73
C PRO A 457 13.25 15.75 31.71
N ASP A 458 11.99 15.36 31.94
CA ASP A 458 11.59 14.25 32.80
C ASP A 458 11.37 12.93 32.02
N ALA A 459 11.69 12.93 30.73
CA ALA A 459 11.58 11.72 29.91
C ALA A 459 12.76 10.77 30.24
N PRO A 460 12.47 9.51 30.54
CA PRO A 460 13.51 8.51 30.62
C PRO A 460 14.07 8.19 29.23
N ASP A 461 14.98 7.21 29.16
CA ASP A 461 15.56 6.77 27.90
C ASP A 461 14.50 6.43 26.86
N ALA A 462 14.69 6.93 25.65
CA ALA A 462 13.87 6.65 24.48
C ALA A 462 14.72 6.05 23.36
N ALA A 463 14.20 5.03 22.71
CA ALA A 463 14.79 4.52 21.48
C ALA A 463 14.21 5.28 20.28
N ALA A 464 15.06 5.81 19.41
CA ALA A 464 14.66 6.45 18.16
C ALA A 464 15.38 5.83 16.97
N SER A 465 14.65 5.57 15.91
CA SER A 465 15.18 5.09 14.63
C SER A 465 14.71 5.98 13.49
N PHE A 466 15.62 6.31 12.59
CA PHE A 466 15.34 7.10 11.40
C PHE A 466 15.56 6.24 10.16
N LEU A 467 14.51 6.10 9.36
CA LEU A 467 14.63 5.52 8.04
C LEU A 467 14.73 6.66 7.02
N MET A 468 15.97 6.96 6.63
CA MET A 468 16.29 8.05 5.71
C MET A 468 17.00 7.51 4.47
N THR A 469 16.85 8.22 3.35
CA THR A 469 17.46 7.88 2.08
C THR A 469 18.10 9.13 1.46
N GLN A 470 18.99 8.94 0.48
CA GLN A 470 19.60 10.03 -0.29
C GLN A 470 20.32 11.07 0.57
N LEU A 471 21.06 10.59 1.58
CA LEU A 471 21.89 11.41 2.45
C LEU A 471 23.25 11.74 1.81
N LYS A 472 23.76 10.85 0.93
CA LYS A 472 25.05 10.97 0.23
C LYS A 472 24.87 11.38 -1.23
N SER A 473 23.77 10.94 -1.85
CA SER A 473 23.46 11.21 -3.26
C SER A 473 22.15 11.99 -3.39
N ALA A 474 22.18 13.14 -4.03
CA ALA A 474 20.98 13.93 -4.29
C ALA A 474 20.05 13.21 -5.28
N PRO A 475 18.70 13.42 -5.18
CA PRO A 475 17.78 13.01 -6.24
C PRO A 475 18.20 13.62 -7.58
N ALA A 476 18.13 12.83 -8.67
CA ALA A 476 18.53 13.31 -9.99
C ALA A 476 17.39 14.09 -10.67
N GLY A 477 17.72 15.24 -11.24
CA GLY A 477 16.86 15.94 -12.18
C GLY A 477 16.70 15.21 -13.51
N LEU A 478 15.86 15.74 -14.39
CA LEU A 478 15.66 15.28 -15.76
C LEU A 478 16.04 16.41 -16.73
N ALA A 479 16.41 16.05 -17.96
CA ALA A 479 16.74 16.99 -19.06
C ALA A 479 17.73 18.10 -18.64
N GLY A 480 18.75 17.77 -17.86
CA GLY A 480 19.78 18.71 -17.40
C GLY A 480 19.42 19.52 -16.14
N GLY A 481 18.29 19.24 -15.49
CA GLY A 481 17.98 19.77 -14.18
C GLY A 481 18.86 19.17 -13.07
N GLY A 482 19.00 19.92 -11.95
CA GLY A 482 19.77 19.54 -10.76
C GLY A 482 18.98 18.74 -9.74
#